data_a1a5a31c19b1eec0b5bd524879845793
#
_entry.id   a1a5a31c19b1eec0b5bd524879845793
#
_cell.length_a   1.000
_cell.length_b   1.000
_cell.length_c   1.000
_cell.angle_alpha   90.00
_cell.angle_beta   90.00
_cell.angle_gamma   90.00
#
_symmetry.space_group_name_H-M   'P 1'
#
loop_
_entity.id
_entity.type
_entity.pdbx_description
1 polymer ?
#
loop_
_entity_poly.entity_id
_entity_poly.type
_entity_poly.pdbx_seq_one_letter_code
_entity_poly.pdbx_strand_id
1 'polypeptide(L)'
;MKLNQQTAALALCTLLGVSVLAGCGRSGDFSELQPAVNKIEYTNLNDSGSRELLKELLSDTGVPDGRIQSFFRRVDRFNDSVKQEWLTDGFEEAELLYTKYDPYAMQDEWTAKNGTFPGYNCRITAMSLFGDFLSVSADSQINAGEDVLFVDEEALKTDPDALGGSSLADFRALYSSMKAEDTTEIKRHVQTVQEEWASRGVTFRENERIRLITVFFHDKPTEEESLLFVGHVGVLLTAEDGTLYFVEKVAFQEPYRMLRFADRTALSDYLMGKYDTSWGQDTASPFIMENDELMD
;
A
#
# COMPACT_ATOMS: atom_id res chain seq x y z
N MET A 1 32.63 -11.77 -6.25
CA MET A 1 32.52 -10.33 -5.93
C MET A 1 31.17 -10.18 -5.26
N LYS A 2 31.12 -10.01 -3.93
CA LYS A 2 29.86 -9.93 -3.19
C LYS A 2 29.23 -8.56 -3.47
N LEU A 3 28.15 -8.50 -4.22
CA LEU A 3 27.33 -7.31 -4.35
C LEU A 3 26.73 -7.02 -2.97
N ASN A 4 26.83 -5.77 -2.54
CA ASN A 4 26.39 -5.37 -1.21
C ASN A 4 24.85 -5.44 -1.18
N GLN A 5 24.27 -6.24 -0.28
CA GLN A 5 22.81 -6.42 -0.16
C GLN A 5 22.03 -5.10 0.02
N GLN A 6 22.70 -4.06 0.50
CA GLN A 6 22.10 -2.72 0.66
C GLN A 6 21.78 -2.03 -0.67
N THR A 7 22.51 -2.33 -1.74
CA THR A 7 22.23 -1.76 -3.08
C THR A 7 21.08 -2.46 -3.81
N ALA A 8 20.78 -3.72 -3.48
CA ALA A 8 19.65 -4.44 -4.06
C ALA A 8 18.30 -3.99 -3.45
N ALA A 9 18.30 -3.66 -2.14
CA ALA A 9 17.10 -3.17 -1.44
C ALA A 9 16.59 -1.83 -1.96
N LEU A 10 17.52 -0.92 -2.34
CA LEU A 10 17.13 0.36 -2.94
C LEU A 10 16.53 0.17 -4.35
N ALA A 11 16.98 -0.82 -5.11
CA ALA A 11 16.54 -1.01 -6.48
C ALA A 11 15.07 -1.48 -6.59
N LEU A 12 14.56 -2.23 -5.63
CA LEU A 12 13.17 -2.73 -5.65
C LEU A 12 12.15 -1.64 -5.25
N CYS A 13 12.57 -0.67 -4.42
CA CYS A 13 11.73 0.48 -4.07
C CYS A 13 11.72 1.57 -5.16
N THR A 14 12.70 1.56 -6.09
CA THR A 14 12.86 2.61 -7.12
C THR A 14 12.14 2.32 -8.43
N LEU A 15 11.61 1.11 -8.63
CA LEU A 15 10.89 0.73 -9.85
C LEU A 15 9.50 1.36 -10.00
N LEU A 16 9.03 2.11 -9.00
CA LEU A 16 7.78 2.88 -9.05
C LEU A 16 7.98 4.37 -9.41
N GLY A 17 9.20 4.76 -9.72
CA GLY A 17 9.55 6.11 -10.18
C GLY A 17 9.61 6.19 -11.70
N VAL A 18 8.71 6.94 -12.30
CA VAL A 18 8.57 7.23 -13.72
C VAL A 18 9.91 7.54 -14.39
N SER A 19 10.42 6.63 -15.21
CA SER A 19 11.54 6.89 -16.12
C SER A 19 10.98 7.41 -17.44
N VAL A 20 10.90 8.73 -17.59
CA VAL A 20 10.71 9.34 -18.91
C VAL A 20 12.01 9.23 -19.68
N LEU A 21 12.20 8.19 -20.49
CA LEU A 21 13.23 8.11 -21.49
C LEU A 21 12.66 8.53 -22.85
N ALA A 22 13.10 9.68 -23.32
CA ALA A 22 12.87 10.13 -24.67
C ALA A 22 13.55 9.18 -25.67
N GLY A 23 12.76 8.32 -26.30
CA GLY A 23 13.18 7.48 -27.44
C GLY A 23 12.48 7.93 -28.70
N CYS A 24 13.21 8.47 -29.67
CA CYS A 24 12.73 8.83 -30.98
C CYS A 24 12.23 7.63 -31.81
N GLY A 25 11.00 7.74 -32.31
CA GLY A 25 10.59 7.17 -33.60
C GLY A 25 9.77 5.91 -33.61
N ARG A 26 8.44 6.08 -33.56
CA ARG A 26 7.47 5.54 -34.53
C ARG A 26 6.08 6.04 -34.15
N SER A 27 5.40 6.70 -35.09
CA SER A 27 4.01 7.10 -34.99
C SER A 27 3.11 5.85 -34.99
N GLY A 28 2.80 5.35 -33.80
CA GLY A 28 1.68 4.50 -33.51
C GLY A 28 0.67 5.37 -32.77
N ASP A 29 -0.57 5.29 -33.16
CA ASP A 29 -1.70 6.01 -32.59
C ASP A 29 -1.90 5.50 -31.13
N PHE A 30 -1.15 6.07 -30.19
CA PHE A 30 -1.41 5.93 -28.76
C PHE A 30 -2.58 6.86 -28.46
N SER A 31 -3.80 6.36 -28.61
CA SER A 31 -4.90 6.91 -27.85
C SER A 31 -4.55 6.64 -26.38
N GLU A 32 -3.94 7.63 -25.74
CA GLU A 32 -3.69 7.66 -24.31
C GLU A 32 -5.04 7.40 -23.63
N LEU A 33 -5.20 6.23 -23.03
CA LEU A 33 -6.18 6.01 -22.01
C LEU A 33 -5.78 6.94 -20.85
N GLN A 34 -6.31 8.16 -20.88
CA GLN A 34 -6.18 9.07 -19.75
C GLN A 34 -6.90 8.40 -18.57
N PRO A 35 -6.30 8.28 -17.39
CA PRO A 35 -7.00 7.76 -16.23
C PRO A 35 -8.28 8.57 -16.03
N ALA A 36 -9.39 7.89 -15.76
CA ALA A 36 -10.70 8.52 -15.58
C ALA A 36 -10.68 9.56 -14.44
N VAL A 37 -9.79 9.39 -13.46
CA VAL A 37 -9.51 10.34 -12.37
C VAL A 37 -8.18 11.03 -12.64
N ASN A 38 -8.25 12.29 -13.04
CA ASN A 38 -7.07 13.13 -13.23
C ASN A 38 -6.64 13.87 -11.95
N LYS A 39 -7.54 13.98 -10.97
CA LYS A 39 -7.32 14.71 -9.72
C LYS A 39 -7.71 13.86 -8.53
N ILE A 40 -6.94 14.01 -7.46
CA ILE A 40 -7.19 13.43 -6.15
C ILE A 40 -7.33 14.55 -5.13
N GLU A 41 -8.09 14.30 -4.08
CA GLU A 41 -8.15 15.16 -2.90
C GLU A 41 -7.56 14.41 -1.70
N TYR A 42 -6.51 14.94 -1.09
CA TYR A 42 -5.79 14.26 -0.03
C TYR A 42 -5.23 15.21 1.02
N THR A 43 -4.93 14.65 2.18
CA THR A 43 -4.17 15.29 3.25
C THR A 43 -3.02 14.39 3.71
N ASN A 44 -1.92 15.01 4.18
CA ASN A 44 -0.84 14.29 4.85
C ASN A 44 -1.02 14.20 6.37
N LEU A 45 -2.21 14.47 6.88
CA LEU A 45 -2.51 14.43 8.31
C LEU A 45 -1.58 15.35 9.12
N ASN A 46 -1.22 16.51 8.55
CA ASN A 46 -0.33 17.48 9.18
C ASN A 46 -1.09 18.55 9.99
N ASP A 47 -2.38 18.67 9.78
CA ASP A 47 -3.28 19.60 10.46
C ASP A 47 -4.19 18.89 11.48
N SER A 48 -4.73 19.67 12.44
CA SER A 48 -5.59 19.14 13.49
C SER A 48 -6.96 18.68 12.97
N GLY A 49 -7.51 19.33 11.93
CA GLY A 49 -8.84 19.02 11.41
C GLY A 49 -8.89 17.66 10.73
N SER A 50 -7.94 17.39 9.82
CA SER A 50 -7.87 16.07 9.16
C SER A 50 -7.54 14.93 10.13
N ARG A 51 -6.75 15.21 11.17
CA ARG A 51 -6.42 14.24 12.22
C ARG A 51 -7.61 13.90 13.09
N GLU A 52 -8.41 14.89 13.50
CA GLU A 52 -9.61 14.65 14.30
C GLU A 52 -10.65 13.88 13.49
N LEU A 53 -10.87 14.25 12.22
CA LEU A 53 -11.72 13.50 11.30
C LEU A 53 -11.30 12.03 11.19
N LEU A 54 -10.02 11.76 10.95
CA LEU A 54 -9.55 10.37 10.86
C LEU A 54 -9.72 9.62 12.17
N LYS A 55 -9.46 10.27 13.30
CA LYS A 55 -9.64 9.68 14.63
C LYS A 55 -11.08 9.30 14.88
N GLU A 56 -12.04 10.18 14.55
CA GLU A 56 -13.48 9.89 14.66
C GLU A 56 -13.86 8.69 13.78
N LEU A 57 -13.48 8.71 12.50
CA LEU A 57 -13.74 7.62 11.56
C LEU A 57 -13.22 6.27 12.07
N LEU A 58 -11.98 6.23 12.56
CA LEU A 58 -11.38 5.01 13.11
C LEU A 58 -12.08 4.54 14.38
N SER A 59 -12.40 5.46 15.30
CA SER A 59 -13.12 5.14 16.55
C SER A 59 -14.50 4.57 16.27
N ASP A 60 -15.23 5.15 15.33
CA ASP A 60 -16.57 4.72 14.92
C ASP A 60 -16.59 3.33 14.27
N THR A 61 -15.49 2.89 13.69
CA THR A 61 -15.35 1.53 13.15
C THR A 61 -14.98 0.51 14.23
N GLY A 62 -14.60 0.97 15.41
CA GLY A 62 -14.18 0.13 16.54
C GLY A 62 -12.67 -0.18 16.56
N VAL A 63 -11.86 0.60 15.86
CA VAL A 63 -10.39 0.55 16.01
C VAL A 63 -10.03 1.02 17.42
N PRO A 64 -9.26 0.24 18.22
CA PRO A 64 -8.92 0.61 19.58
C PRO A 64 -8.10 1.90 19.67
N ASP A 65 -8.37 2.73 20.68
CA ASP A 65 -7.67 4.00 20.92
C ASP A 65 -6.15 3.84 20.95
N GLY A 66 -5.63 2.76 21.49
CA GLY A 66 -4.20 2.47 21.53
C GLY A 66 -3.55 2.32 20.14
N ARG A 67 -4.28 1.72 19.18
CA ARG A 67 -3.86 1.63 17.79
C ARG A 67 -3.89 2.99 17.12
N ILE A 68 -4.98 3.74 17.31
CA ILE A 68 -5.14 5.10 16.76
C ILE A 68 -4.00 6.01 17.23
N GLN A 69 -3.72 6.04 18.53
CA GLN A 69 -2.63 6.81 19.10
C GLN A 69 -1.26 6.36 18.56
N SER A 70 -1.05 5.05 18.44
CA SER A 70 0.19 4.49 17.90
C SER A 70 0.38 4.85 16.43
N PHE A 71 -0.68 4.83 15.63
CA PHE A 71 -0.66 5.30 14.24
C PHE A 71 -0.26 6.78 14.16
N PHE A 72 -0.89 7.66 14.92
CA PHE A 72 -0.56 9.09 14.89
C PHE A 72 0.85 9.40 15.39
N ARG A 73 1.40 8.66 16.35
CA ARG A 73 2.83 8.79 16.71
C ARG A 73 3.77 8.49 15.54
N ARG A 74 3.41 7.54 14.65
CA ARG A 74 4.19 7.23 13.45
C ARG A 74 4.02 8.30 12.37
N VAL A 75 2.80 8.85 12.23
CA VAL A 75 2.56 10.04 11.38
C VAL A 75 3.41 11.21 11.86
N ASP A 76 3.39 11.52 13.16
CA ASP A 76 4.19 12.60 13.75
C ASP A 76 5.68 12.39 13.49
N ARG A 77 6.19 11.18 13.77
CA ARG A 77 7.60 10.86 13.52
C ARG A 77 8.00 11.10 12.07
N PHE A 78 7.13 10.74 11.11
CA PHE A 78 7.41 10.98 9.70
C PHE A 78 7.34 12.47 9.37
N ASN A 79 6.23 13.13 9.70
CA ASN A 79 6.00 14.54 9.39
C ASN A 79 7.07 15.45 10.02
N ASP A 80 7.50 15.16 11.25
CA ASP A 80 8.60 15.87 11.93
C ASP A 80 9.97 15.59 11.29
N SER A 81 10.11 14.49 10.56
CA SER A 81 11.38 14.12 9.92
C SER A 81 11.62 14.80 8.59
N VAL A 82 10.59 15.29 7.91
CA VAL A 82 10.66 15.86 6.59
C VAL A 82 10.39 17.38 6.61
N LYS A 83 10.57 18.05 5.48
CA LYS A 83 10.28 19.48 5.38
C LYS A 83 8.78 19.73 5.35
N GLN A 84 8.31 20.68 6.14
CA GLN A 84 6.89 20.99 6.26
C GLN A 84 6.25 21.48 4.95
N GLU A 85 7.01 22.16 4.10
CA GLU A 85 6.57 22.64 2.79
C GLU A 85 6.23 21.52 1.79
N TRP A 86 6.65 20.27 2.09
CA TRP A 86 6.32 19.09 1.29
C TRP A 86 5.02 18.42 1.71
N LEU A 87 4.49 18.79 2.86
CA LEU A 87 3.24 18.24 3.39
C LEU A 87 2.07 19.19 3.09
N THR A 88 0.86 18.62 3.04
CA THR A 88 -0.37 19.40 2.95
C THR A 88 -0.81 19.83 4.34
N ASP A 89 -1.41 21.04 4.43
CA ASP A 89 -2.02 21.56 5.65
C ASP A 89 -3.55 21.52 5.47
N GLY A 90 -4.13 20.35 5.65
CA GLY A 90 -5.51 20.02 5.33
C GLY A 90 -5.65 19.28 3.99
N PHE A 91 -6.90 19.18 3.49
CA PHE A 91 -7.17 18.55 2.20
C PHE A 91 -6.80 19.50 1.06
N GLU A 92 -6.01 19.00 0.12
CA GLU A 92 -5.62 19.70 -1.11
C GLU A 92 -5.93 18.83 -2.33
N GLU A 93 -6.32 19.49 -3.45
CA GLU A 93 -6.38 18.83 -4.74
C GLU A 93 -4.99 18.72 -5.38
N ALA A 94 -4.71 17.57 -5.99
CA ALA A 94 -3.51 17.35 -6.81
C ALA A 94 -3.86 16.51 -8.04
N GLU A 95 -3.01 16.57 -9.05
CA GLU A 95 -3.06 15.60 -10.15
C GLU A 95 -2.62 14.23 -9.65
N LEU A 96 -3.18 13.16 -10.21
CA LEU A 96 -2.99 11.78 -9.77
C LEU A 96 -1.53 11.38 -9.58
N LEU A 97 -0.68 11.74 -10.54
CA LEU A 97 0.75 11.36 -10.54
C LEU A 97 1.66 12.48 -10.05
N TYR A 98 1.10 13.62 -9.66
CA TYR A 98 1.90 14.75 -9.18
C TYR A 98 2.24 14.59 -7.70
N THR A 99 3.50 14.82 -7.38
CA THR A 99 3.96 15.04 -6.01
C THR A 99 4.62 16.40 -5.90
N LYS A 100 4.33 17.16 -4.84
CA LYS A 100 5.00 18.45 -4.58
C LYS A 100 6.35 18.28 -3.88
N TYR A 101 6.86 17.06 -3.83
CA TYR A 101 8.13 16.70 -3.20
C TYR A 101 8.93 15.74 -4.10
N ASP A 102 10.22 15.70 -3.88
CA ASP A 102 11.11 14.66 -4.41
C ASP A 102 11.22 13.53 -3.38
N PRO A 103 10.76 12.29 -3.68
CA PRO A 103 10.84 11.16 -2.75
C PRO A 103 12.27 10.84 -2.28
N TYR A 104 13.27 11.07 -3.12
CA TYR A 104 14.67 10.85 -2.73
C TYR A 104 15.16 11.89 -1.72
N ALA A 105 14.83 13.18 -1.96
CA ALA A 105 15.14 14.23 -1.00
C ALA A 105 14.40 13.99 0.33
N MET A 106 13.17 13.48 0.29
CA MET A 106 12.40 13.11 1.49
C MET A 106 13.05 11.94 2.24
N GLN A 107 13.57 10.94 1.52
CA GLN A 107 14.34 9.83 2.08
C GLN A 107 15.63 10.32 2.77
N ASP A 108 16.32 11.29 2.18
CA ASP A 108 17.54 11.86 2.75
C ASP A 108 17.24 12.56 4.10
N GLU A 109 16.17 13.35 4.17
CA GLU A 109 15.72 14.00 5.42
C GLU A 109 15.32 12.96 6.49
N TRP A 110 14.60 11.90 6.08
CA TRP A 110 14.27 10.80 6.97
C TRP A 110 15.54 10.13 7.52
N THR A 111 16.47 9.77 6.64
CA THR A 111 17.72 9.08 6.98
C THR A 111 18.60 9.93 7.89
N ALA A 112 18.66 11.24 7.66
CA ALA A 112 19.42 12.16 8.49
C ALA A 112 18.95 12.16 9.96
N LYS A 113 17.65 11.94 10.21
CA LYS A 113 17.06 11.92 11.55
C LYS A 113 16.91 10.53 12.16
N ASN A 114 16.70 9.50 11.33
CA ASN A 114 16.35 8.16 11.78
C ASN A 114 17.43 7.10 11.47
N GLY A 115 18.55 7.47 10.85
CA GLY A 115 19.63 6.56 10.52
C GLY A 115 19.22 5.50 9.52
N THR A 116 19.57 4.25 9.78
CA THR A 116 19.29 3.12 8.89
C THR A 116 17.87 2.54 9.05
N PHE A 117 17.06 3.10 9.96
CA PHE A 117 15.67 2.66 10.10
C PHE A 117 14.88 3.02 8.84
N PRO A 118 14.32 2.04 8.09
CA PRO A 118 13.65 2.32 6.84
C PRO A 118 12.32 3.08 7.01
N GLY A 119 11.75 3.06 8.21
CA GLY A 119 10.43 3.62 8.50
C GLY A 119 9.31 2.61 8.28
N TYR A 120 8.19 3.07 7.75
CA TYR A 120 6.97 2.29 7.56
C TYR A 120 6.49 2.42 6.11
N ASN A 121 5.83 1.38 5.61
CA ASN A 121 5.23 1.37 4.27
C ASN A 121 3.72 1.11 4.33
N CYS A 122 3.10 0.85 3.16
CA CYS A 122 1.68 0.58 3.04
C CYS A 122 1.24 -0.63 3.88
N ARG A 123 1.97 -1.76 3.83
CA ARG A 123 1.62 -3.01 4.52
C ARG A 123 1.66 -2.85 6.04
N ILE A 124 2.74 -2.28 6.59
CA ILE A 124 2.86 -2.00 8.03
C ILE A 124 1.76 -1.04 8.49
N THR A 125 1.52 0.02 7.71
CA THR A 125 0.50 1.02 8.00
C THR A 125 -0.90 0.42 8.02
N ALA A 126 -1.28 -0.32 6.99
CA ALA A 126 -2.58 -0.96 6.90
C ALA A 126 -2.80 -1.98 8.02
N MET A 127 -1.80 -2.86 8.30
CA MET A 127 -1.90 -3.84 9.39
C MET A 127 -2.04 -3.16 10.76
N SER A 128 -1.38 -2.03 10.96
CA SER A 128 -1.46 -1.29 12.23
C SER A 128 -2.87 -0.76 12.54
N LEU A 129 -3.68 -0.50 11.51
CA LEU A 129 -5.05 0.01 11.65
C LEU A 129 -6.10 -1.10 11.55
N PHE A 130 -5.88 -2.06 10.62
CA PHE A 130 -6.87 -3.06 10.26
C PHE A 130 -6.74 -4.40 11.02
N GLY A 131 -5.63 -4.64 11.71
CA GLY A 131 -5.31 -5.94 12.28
C GLY A 131 -6.36 -6.56 13.21
N ASP A 132 -7.21 -5.77 13.89
CA ASP A 132 -8.30 -6.29 14.72
C ASP A 132 -9.51 -6.79 13.91
N PHE A 133 -9.54 -6.50 12.62
CA PHE A 133 -10.55 -6.98 11.66
C PHE A 133 -10.04 -8.19 10.85
N LEU A 134 -8.87 -8.69 11.20
CA LEU A 134 -8.24 -9.87 10.63
C LEU A 134 -8.09 -10.95 11.71
N SER A 135 -8.32 -12.20 11.33
CA SER A 135 -7.93 -13.36 12.13
C SER A 135 -7.08 -14.30 11.29
N VAL A 136 -6.02 -14.85 11.89
CA VAL A 136 -5.15 -15.84 11.26
C VAL A 136 -5.11 -17.09 12.13
N SER A 137 -5.23 -18.25 11.53
CA SER A 137 -5.14 -19.52 12.26
C SER A 137 -3.74 -19.71 12.85
N ALA A 138 -3.65 -20.20 14.09
CA ALA A 138 -2.39 -20.50 14.75
C ALA A 138 -1.56 -21.59 14.01
N ASP A 139 -2.21 -22.42 13.20
CA ASP A 139 -1.59 -23.51 12.44
C ASP A 139 -1.23 -23.09 11.00
N SER A 140 -1.26 -21.80 10.69
CA SER A 140 -0.99 -21.32 9.34
C SER A 140 0.40 -21.76 8.84
N GLN A 141 0.42 -22.46 7.72
CA GLN A 141 1.64 -22.85 7.03
C GLN A 141 1.93 -21.82 5.93
N ILE A 142 2.87 -20.94 6.18
CA ILE A 142 3.29 -19.98 5.17
C ILE A 142 4.52 -20.57 4.48
N ASN A 143 4.34 -21.05 3.26
CA ASN A 143 5.45 -21.32 2.37
C ASN A 143 5.91 -19.98 1.79
N ALA A 144 6.62 -19.20 2.59
CA ALA A 144 7.20 -17.95 2.14
C ALA A 144 8.16 -18.24 1.00
N GLY A 145 7.75 -17.87 -0.20
CA GLY A 145 8.71 -17.64 -1.29
C GLY A 145 9.67 -16.54 -0.89
N GLU A 146 10.81 -16.44 -1.53
CA GLU A 146 11.80 -15.38 -1.28
C GLU A 146 11.14 -14.00 -1.44
N ASP A 147 11.21 -13.26 -0.73
CA ASP A 147 10.70 -12.49 0.31
C ASP A 147 10.54 -11.02 -0.10
N VAL A 148 9.35 -10.69 -0.65
CA VAL A 148 8.90 -9.31 -0.86
C VAL A 148 8.80 -8.52 0.46
N LEU A 149 8.96 -9.18 1.63
CA LEU A 149 8.75 -8.60 2.95
C LEU A 149 10.04 -8.26 3.70
N PHE A 150 11.23 -8.46 3.11
CA PHE A 150 12.50 -8.32 3.84
C PHE A 150 12.73 -6.90 4.41
N VAL A 151 12.33 -5.83 3.71
CA VAL A 151 12.45 -4.45 4.21
C VAL A 151 11.43 -4.18 5.31
N ASP A 152 10.22 -4.74 5.17
CA ASP A 152 9.18 -4.68 6.20
C ASP A 152 9.68 -5.33 7.50
N GLU A 153 10.27 -6.51 7.40
CA GLU A 153 10.81 -7.23 8.56
C GLU A 153 11.99 -6.51 9.22
N GLU A 154 12.86 -5.86 8.44
CA GLU A 154 13.90 -4.99 9.01
C GLU A 154 13.30 -3.80 9.76
N ALA A 155 12.24 -3.20 9.25
CA ALA A 155 11.51 -2.15 9.95
C ALA A 155 10.90 -2.66 11.26
N LEU A 156 10.25 -3.83 11.21
CA LEU A 156 9.62 -4.47 12.37
C LEU A 156 10.61 -4.96 13.43
N LYS A 157 11.86 -5.27 13.08
CA LYS A 157 12.93 -5.53 14.07
C LYS A 157 13.27 -4.26 14.88
N THR A 158 13.18 -3.08 14.23
CA THR A 158 13.47 -1.80 14.89
C THR A 158 12.28 -1.28 15.69
N ASP A 159 11.06 -1.48 15.18
CA ASP A 159 9.80 -1.13 15.86
C ASP A 159 8.82 -2.31 15.83
N PRO A 160 8.96 -3.27 16.78
CA PRO A 160 8.08 -4.44 16.85
C PRO A 160 6.60 -4.09 17.10
N ASP A 161 6.32 -2.93 17.69
CA ASP A 161 4.97 -2.46 18.00
C ASP A 161 4.28 -1.80 16.79
N ALA A 162 4.98 -1.68 15.65
CA ALA A 162 4.46 -1.02 14.46
C ALA A 162 3.23 -1.70 13.87
N LEU A 163 2.99 -2.98 14.14
CA LEU A 163 1.80 -3.72 13.73
C LEU A 163 0.58 -3.48 14.62
N GLY A 164 0.70 -2.62 15.65
CA GLY A 164 -0.42 -2.25 16.52
C GLY A 164 -0.97 -3.40 17.37
N GLY A 165 -0.19 -4.43 17.64
CA GLY A 165 -0.56 -5.62 18.42
C GLY A 165 -0.81 -6.88 17.59
N SER A 166 -0.85 -6.79 16.26
CA SER A 166 -0.83 -7.97 15.38
C SER A 166 0.55 -8.62 15.38
N SER A 167 0.61 -9.93 15.16
CA SER A 167 1.88 -10.66 15.14
C SER A 167 2.59 -10.56 13.77
N LEU A 168 3.90 -10.83 13.75
CA LEU A 168 4.64 -10.99 12.50
C LEU A 168 4.11 -12.19 11.68
N ALA A 169 3.58 -13.22 12.35
CA ALA A 169 2.97 -14.36 11.67
C ALA A 169 1.69 -13.94 10.93
N ASP A 170 0.83 -13.12 11.55
CA ASP A 170 -0.36 -12.58 10.89
C ASP A 170 0.01 -11.70 9.69
N PHE A 171 1.05 -10.88 9.86
CA PHE A 171 1.57 -10.03 8.79
C PHE A 171 2.07 -10.84 7.59
N ARG A 172 2.84 -11.89 7.85
CA ARG A 172 3.32 -12.82 6.82
C ARG A 172 2.18 -13.58 6.16
N ALA A 173 1.21 -14.07 6.91
CA ALA A 173 0.07 -14.80 6.38
C ALA A 173 -0.70 -13.95 5.36
N LEU A 174 -0.86 -12.66 5.63
CA LEU A 174 -1.60 -11.74 4.76
C LEU A 174 -0.78 -11.32 3.53
N TYR A 175 0.52 -11.02 3.69
CA TYR A 175 1.30 -10.29 2.69
C TYR A 175 2.39 -11.08 1.97
N SER A 176 2.72 -12.31 2.39
CA SER A 176 3.67 -13.14 1.64
C SER A 176 3.17 -13.42 0.24
N SER A 177 4.08 -13.44 -0.72
CA SER A 177 3.78 -13.77 -2.12
C SER A 177 3.09 -15.13 -2.24
N MET A 178 2.38 -15.32 -3.32
CA MET A 178 1.60 -16.52 -3.65
C MET A 178 2.05 -17.05 -5.00
N LYS A 179 2.20 -18.37 -5.13
CA LYS A 179 2.41 -18.98 -6.44
C LYS A 179 1.13 -18.82 -7.26
N ALA A 180 1.27 -18.45 -8.52
CA ALA A 180 0.17 -18.26 -9.44
C ALA A 180 0.32 -19.08 -10.72
N GLU A 181 -0.78 -19.30 -11.41
CA GLU A 181 -0.75 -19.80 -12.79
C GLU A 181 -0.17 -18.74 -13.72
N ASP A 182 0.56 -19.17 -14.74
CA ASP A 182 1.00 -18.28 -15.83
C ASP A 182 -0.18 -17.98 -16.77
N THR A 183 -1.00 -17.02 -16.38
CA THR A 183 -2.20 -16.58 -17.12
C THR A 183 -2.45 -15.10 -16.92
N THR A 184 -3.14 -14.48 -17.87
CA THR A 184 -3.58 -13.07 -17.75
C THR A 184 -5.03 -12.97 -17.25
N GLU A 185 -5.68 -14.10 -16.93
CA GLU A 185 -7.08 -14.14 -16.47
C GLU A 185 -7.18 -13.71 -15.00
N ILE A 186 -7.60 -12.48 -14.72
CA ILE A 186 -7.74 -11.92 -13.36
C ILE A 186 -8.57 -12.82 -12.44
N LYS A 187 -9.67 -13.41 -12.94
CA LYS A 187 -10.53 -14.31 -12.13
C LYS A 187 -9.78 -15.51 -11.57
N ARG A 188 -8.80 -16.04 -12.30
CA ARG A 188 -7.93 -17.13 -11.82
C ARG A 188 -7.04 -16.64 -10.68
N HIS A 189 -6.48 -15.46 -10.84
CA HIS A 189 -5.64 -14.85 -9.80
C HIS A 189 -6.43 -14.52 -8.53
N VAL A 190 -7.65 -14.00 -8.67
CA VAL A 190 -8.56 -13.78 -7.53
C VAL A 190 -8.83 -15.08 -6.78
N GLN A 191 -9.14 -16.16 -7.51
CA GLN A 191 -9.32 -17.48 -6.91
C GLN A 191 -8.06 -17.96 -6.18
N THR A 192 -6.87 -17.78 -6.79
CA THR A 192 -5.59 -18.11 -6.15
C THR A 192 -5.41 -17.35 -4.83
N VAL A 193 -5.69 -16.03 -4.80
CA VAL A 193 -5.60 -15.22 -3.58
C VAL A 193 -6.54 -15.75 -2.49
N GLN A 194 -7.79 -16.02 -2.84
CA GLN A 194 -8.79 -16.54 -1.90
C GLN A 194 -8.41 -17.92 -1.33
N GLU A 195 -7.96 -18.84 -2.18
CA GLU A 195 -7.51 -20.17 -1.77
C GLU A 195 -6.26 -20.11 -0.89
N GLU A 196 -5.28 -19.26 -1.24
CA GLU A 196 -4.06 -19.08 -0.45
C GLU A 196 -4.35 -18.44 0.91
N TRP A 197 -5.16 -17.39 0.98
CA TRP A 197 -5.57 -16.81 2.24
C TRP A 197 -6.35 -17.81 3.11
N ALA A 198 -7.27 -18.58 2.51
CA ALA A 198 -7.98 -19.62 3.22
C ALA A 198 -7.03 -20.70 3.75
N SER A 199 -6.05 -21.13 2.96
CA SER A 199 -5.05 -22.14 3.36
C SER A 199 -4.14 -21.65 4.50
N ARG A 200 -3.86 -20.33 4.51
CA ARG A 200 -3.11 -19.65 5.59
C ARG A 200 -3.99 -19.33 6.80
N GLY A 201 -5.29 -19.68 6.74
CA GLY A 201 -6.24 -19.41 7.81
C GLY A 201 -6.56 -17.94 8.01
N VAL A 202 -6.36 -17.11 6.98
CA VAL A 202 -6.72 -15.69 6.97
C VAL A 202 -8.22 -15.58 6.79
N THR A 203 -8.86 -14.83 7.69
CA THR A 203 -10.30 -14.50 7.61
C THR A 203 -10.51 -13.04 7.97
N PHE A 204 -11.47 -12.41 7.30
CA PHE A 204 -11.84 -11.01 7.52
C PHE A 204 -13.11 -10.94 8.36
N ARG A 205 -13.10 -10.09 9.39
CA ARG A 205 -14.30 -9.82 10.18
C ARG A 205 -15.19 -8.83 9.44
N GLU A 206 -16.46 -9.17 9.29
CA GLU A 206 -17.45 -8.28 8.67
C GLU A 206 -17.54 -6.93 9.40
N ASN A 207 -17.35 -5.86 8.65
CA ASN A 207 -17.57 -4.49 9.09
C ASN A 207 -17.77 -3.59 7.87
N GLU A 208 -18.97 -3.06 7.67
CA GLU A 208 -19.30 -2.26 6.48
C GLU A 208 -18.56 -0.92 6.42
N ARG A 209 -18.04 -0.43 7.56
CA ARG A 209 -17.41 0.90 7.65
C ARG A 209 -15.90 0.90 7.57
N ILE A 210 -15.26 -0.28 7.63
CA ILE A 210 -13.80 -0.42 7.46
C ILE A 210 -13.47 -1.63 6.61
N ARG A 211 -12.69 -1.46 5.56
CA ARG A 211 -12.26 -2.49 4.62
C ARG A 211 -10.76 -2.40 4.35
N LEU A 212 -10.15 -3.52 4.08
CA LEU A 212 -8.78 -3.58 3.57
C LEU A 212 -8.84 -3.57 2.04
N ILE A 213 -8.17 -2.61 1.42
CA ILE A 213 -8.07 -2.53 -0.03
C ILE A 213 -6.65 -2.91 -0.43
N THR A 214 -6.52 -3.98 -1.21
CA THR A 214 -5.23 -4.48 -1.69
C THR A 214 -5.17 -4.43 -3.21
N VAL A 215 -4.05 -3.94 -3.75
CA VAL A 215 -3.72 -4.02 -5.17
C VAL A 215 -2.73 -5.15 -5.36
N PHE A 216 -3.15 -6.19 -6.05
CA PHE A 216 -2.31 -7.33 -6.38
C PHE A 216 -1.60 -7.13 -7.71
N PHE A 217 -0.34 -7.53 -7.76
CA PHE A 217 0.48 -7.58 -8.96
C PHE A 217 0.78 -9.03 -9.32
N HIS A 218 0.72 -9.29 -10.61
CA HIS A 218 1.22 -10.53 -11.19
C HIS A 218 2.64 -10.29 -11.71
N ASP A 219 3.60 -11.08 -11.25
CA ASP A 219 5.01 -10.98 -11.61
C ASP A 219 5.57 -12.33 -12.07
N LYS A 220 6.49 -12.29 -13.01
CA LYS A 220 7.22 -13.44 -13.52
C LYS A 220 8.72 -13.22 -13.33
N PRO A 221 9.26 -13.51 -12.13
CA PRO A 221 10.69 -13.31 -11.86
C PRO A 221 11.59 -14.14 -12.77
N THR A 222 11.11 -15.29 -13.20
CA THR A 222 11.76 -16.19 -14.17
C THR A 222 10.72 -16.74 -15.17
N GLU A 223 11.17 -17.44 -16.21
CA GLU A 223 10.25 -18.12 -17.15
C GLU A 223 9.42 -19.24 -16.50
N GLU A 224 9.88 -19.77 -15.37
CA GLU A 224 9.26 -20.91 -14.66
C GLU A 224 8.47 -20.47 -13.44
N GLU A 225 8.63 -19.22 -12.99
CA GLU A 225 7.99 -18.70 -11.78
C GLU A 225 6.96 -17.63 -12.13
N SER A 226 5.76 -17.83 -11.62
CA SER A 226 4.65 -16.88 -11.69
C SER A 226 4.13 -16.64 -10.28
N LEU A 227 4.06 -15.40 -9.85
CA LEU A 227 3.77 -14.98 -8.50
C LEU A 227 2.71 -13.88 -8.47
N LEU A 228 1.88 -13.90 -7.42
CA LEU A 228 1.07 -12.76 -7.00
C LEU A 228 1.66 -12.17 -5.72
N PHE A 229 1.64 -10.86 -5.61
CA PHE A 229 2.03 -10.18 -4.38
C PHE A 229 1.22 -8.89 -4.19
N VAL A 230 1.11 -8.45 -2.95
CA VAL A 230 0.48 -7.17 -2.62
C VAL A 230 1.46 -6.05 -2.95
N GLY A 231 1.22 -5.38 -4.07
CA GLY A 231 2.03 -4.23 -4.52
C GLY A 231 1.67 -2.95 -3.77
N HIS A 232 0.38 -2.80 -3.41
CA HIS A 232 -0.09 -1.70 -2.57
C HIS A 232 -1.26 -2.12 -1.69
N VAL A 233 -1.42 -1.43 -0.56
CA VAL A 233 -2.53 -1.66 0.38
C VAL A 233 -2.83 -0.41 1.18
N GLY A 234 -4.11 -0.21 1.50
CA GLY A 234 -4.57 0.82 2.43
C GLY A 234 -5.86 0.42 3.11
N VAL A 235 -6.33 1.27 4.01
CA VAL A 235 -7.56 1.05 4.77
C VAL A 235 -8.63 2.02 4.27
N LEU A 236 -9.75 1.47 3.83
CA LEU A 236 -10.93 2.22 3.40
C LEU A 236 -11.87 2.38 4.59
N LEU A 237 -12.25 3.62 4.86
CA LEU A 237 -13.23 4.00 5.86
C LEU A 237 -14.44 4.61 5.17
N THR A 238 -15.65 4.21 5.58
CA THR A 238 -16.90 4.77 5.08
C THR A 238 -17.54 5.62 6.16
N ALA A 239 -17.69 6.92 5.90
CA ALA A 239 -18.38 7.85 6.79
C ALA A 239 -19.89 7.62 6.80
N GLU A 240 -20.61 8.22 7.76
CA GLU A 240 -22.07 8.07 7.88
C GLU A 240 -22.84 8.61 6.65
N ASP A 241 -22.30 9.62 6.00
CA ASP A 241 -22.87 10.21 4.78
C ASP A 241 -22.53 9.45 3.50
N GLY A 242 -21.77 8.35 3.61
CA GLY A 242 -21.33 7.52 2.48
C GLY A 242 -20.00 7.97 1.86
N THR A 243 -19.41 9.07 2.29
CA THR A 243 -18.09 9.52 1.82
C THR A 243 -17.02 8.48 2.17
N LEU A 244 -16.15 8.20 1.23
CA LEU A 244 -15.06 7.24 1.38
C LEU A 244 -13.75 7.95 1.70
N TYR A 245 -13.04 7.44 2.71
CA TYR A 245 -11.71 7.91 3.09
C TYR A 245 -10.72 6.75 3.01
N PHE A 246 -9.71 6.88 2.16
CA PHE A 246 -8.68 5.87 1.98
C PHE A 246 -7.38 6.29 2.65
N VAL A 247 -6.95 5.53 3.65
CA VAL A 247 -5.74 5.80 4.43
C VAL A 247 -4.62 4.91 3.92
N GLU A 248 -3.56 5.54 3.42
CA GLU A 248 -2.40 4.84 2.86
C GLU A 248 -1.06 5.46 3.29
N LYS A 249 0.00 4.70 3.09
CA LYS A 249 1.38 5.20 3.02
C LYS A 249 2.01 4.58 1.78
N VAL A 250 2.26 5.37 0.75
CA VAL A 250 2.64 4.86 -0.58
C VAL A 250 3.91 4.01 -0.55
N ALA A 251 4.94 4.51 0.14
CA ALA A 251 6.23 3.83 0.28
C ALA A 251 6.93 4.26 1.58
N PHE A 252 8.05 3.64 1.91
CA PHE A 252 8.85 4.00 3.09
C PHE A 252 9.23 5.47 3.13
N GLN A 253 9.62 6.03 1.99
CA GLN A 253 10.08 7.41 1.85
C GLN A 253 8.96 8.44 1.62
N GLU A 254 7.73 8.02 1.38
CA GLU A 254 6.63 8.92 1.10
C GLU A 254 5.74 9.15 2.34
N PRO A 255 5.00 10.28 2.42
CA PRO A 255 4.20 10.60 3.59
C PRO A 255 2.96 9.73 3.71
N TYR A 256 2.37 9.72 4.90
CA TYR A 256 1.01 9.23 5.10
C TYR A 256 0.03 10.09 4.33
N ARG A 257 -1.03 9.47 3.82
CA ARG A 257 -2.13 10.16 3.16
C ARG A 257 -3.48 9.64 3.65
N MET A 258 -4.44 10.54 3.72
CA MET A 258 -5.85 10.24 3.74
C MET A 258 -6.48 10.90 2.53
N LEU A 259 -6.99 10.08 1.60
CA LEU A 259 -7.65 10.53 0.38
C LEU A 259 -9.16 10.47 0.55
N ARG A 260 -9.89 11.35 -0.14
CA ARG A 260 -11.35 11.39 -0.12
C ARG A 260 -11.91 11.02 -1.50
N PHE A 261 -12.88 10.11 -1.53
CA PHE A 261 -13.55 9.64 -2.74
C PHE A 261 -15.06 9.67 -2.58
N ALA A 262 -15.78 9.91 -3.69
CA ALA A 262 -17.23 9.89 -3.69
C ALA A 262 -17.79 8.45 -3.63
N ASP A 263 -17.10 7.52 -4.27
CA ASP A 263 -17.52 6.12 -4.40
C ASP A 263 -16.33 5.18 -4.70
N ARG A 264 -16.62 3.88 -4.78
CA ARG A 264 -15.61 2.84 -5.05
C ARG A 264 -15.05 2.91 -6.46
N THR A 265 -15.82 3.38 -7.43
CA THR A 265 -15.34 3.56 -8.81
C THR A 265 -14.21 4.59 -8.84
N ALA A 266 -14.39 5.74 -8.16
CA ALA A 266 -13.35 6.76 -8.07
C ALA A 266 -12.08 6.26 -7.35
N LEU A 267 -12.22 5.42 -6.31
CA LEU A 267 -11.09 4.77 -5.64
C LEU A 267 -10.39 3.76 -6.57
N SER A 268 -11.17 2.93 -7.29
CA SER A 268 -10.64 1.98 -8.28
C SER A 268 -9.86 2.70 -9.37
N ASP A 269 -10.42 3.77 -9.94
CA ASP A 269 -9.79 4.60 -10.97
C ASP A 269 -8.48 5.23 -10.46
N TYR A 270 -8.46 5.68 -9.21
CA TYR A 270 -7.24 6.18 -8.57
C TYR A 270 -6.16 5.10 -8.49
N LEU A 271 -6.51 3.93 -7.97
CA LEU A 271 -5.55 2.83 -7.77
C LEU A 271 -5.06 2.28 -9.12
N MET A 272 -5.96 2.04 -10.06
CA MET A 272 -5.60 1.55 -11.39
C MET A 272 -4.80 2.60 -12.18
N GLY A 273 -5.20 3.87 -12.12
CA GLY A 273 -4.45 4.95 -12.77
C GLY A 273 -3.02 5.12 -12.24
N LYS A 274 -2.77 4.71 -11.00
CA LYS A 274 -1.45 4.76 -10.37
C LYS A 274 -0.63 3.49 -10.55
N TYR A 275 -1.25 2.32 -10.54
CA TYR A 275 -0.59 1.03 -10.44
C TYR A 275 -0.70 0.15 -11.68
N ASP A 276 -1.67 0.39 -12.58
CA ASP A 276 -1.75 -0.33 -13.87
C ASP A 276 -0.79 0.29 -14.88
N THR A 277 0.48 -0.02 -14.70
CA THR A 277 1.57 0.43 -15.56
C THR A 277 2.11 -0.75 -16.36
N SER A 278 2.38 -0.55 -17.65
CA SER A 278 2.96 -1.59 -18.48
C SER A 278 4.46 -1.78 -18.15
N TRP A 279 4.81 -2.96 -17.69
CA TRP A 279 6.18 -3.35 -17.37
C TRP A 279 6.90 -4.06 -18.52
N GLY A 280 6.20 -4.29 -19.64
CA GLY A 280 6.73 -5.03 -20.78
C GLY A 280 6.83 -6.55 -20.55
N GLN A 281 6.22 -7.06 -19.47
CA GLN A 281 6.04 -8.49 -19.19
C GLN A 281 4.66 -8.95 -19.69
N ASP A 282 4.55 -10.23 -20.06
CA ASP A 282 3.26 -10.86 -20.38
C ASP A 282 2.61 -11.37 -19.08
N THR A 283 2.12 -10.41 -18.28
CA THR A 283 1.46 -10.64 -16.99
C THR A 283 0.05 -10.08 -17.01
N ALA A 284 -0.81 -10.54 -16.09
CA ALA A 284 -2.12 -9.93 -15.90
C ALA A 284 -1.97 -8.48 -15.44
N SER A 285 -2.93 -7.62 -15.81
CA SER A 285 -3.07 -6.30 -15.20
C SER A 285 -3.25 -6.42 -13.68
N PRO A 286 -2.81 -5.43 -12.90
CA PRO A 286 -3.13 -5.36 -11.48
C PRO A 286 -4.64 -5.47 -11.25
N PHE A 287 -5.02 -6.00 -10.09
CA PHE A 287 -6.42 -6.08 -9.69
C PHE A 287 -6.57 -5.70 -8.21
N ILE A 288 -7.76 -5.22 -7.87
CA ILE A 288 -8.03 -4.70 -6.53
C ILE A 288 -8.92 -5.70 -5.78
N MET A 289 -8.54 -6.03 -4.55
CA MET A 289 -9.40 -6.77 -3.63
C MET A 289 -9.90 -5.85 -2.52
N GLU A 290 -11.19 -5.90 -2.20
CA GLU A 290 -11.79 -5.34 -1.00
C GLU A 290 -11.99 -6.49 0.01
N ASN A 291 -11.14 -6.58 1.04
CA ASN A 291 -10.97 -7.77 1.84
C ASN A 291 -10.63 -8.98 0.94
N ASP A 292 -11.44 -10.04 0.95
CA ASP A 292 -11.30 -11.26 0.14
C ASP A 292 -12.17 -11.28 -1.13
N GLU A 293 -12.79 -10.18 -1.48
CA GLU A 293 -13.62 -10.05 -2.67
C GLU A 293 -12.95 -9.18 -3.74
N LEU A 294 -13.15 -9.51 -5.03
CA LEU A 294 -12.72 -8.64 -6.11
C LEU A 294 -13.53 -7.35 -6.06
N MET A 295 -12.84 -6.22 -6.04
CA MET A 295 -13.48 -4.91 -6.12
C MET A 295 -13.84 -4.60 -7.59
N ASP A 296 -15.14 -4.35 -7.85
CA ASP A 296 -15.67 -4.03 -9.19
C ASP A 296 -15.32 -2.58 -9.61
#